data_97faa6a1bcec72159b94ffd79ecd110b
#
_entry.id   97faa6a1bcec72159b94ffd79ecd110b
#
_cell.length_a   1.000
_cell.length_b   1.000
_cell.length_c   1.000
_cell.angle_alpha   90.00
_cell.angle_beta   90.00
_cell.angle_gamma   90.00
#
_symmetry.space_group_name_H-M   'P 1'
#
loop_
_entity.id
_entity.type
_entity.pdbx_description
1 polymer ?
#
loop_
_entity_poly.entity_id
_entity_poly.type
_entity_poly.pdbx_seq_one_letter_code
_entity_poly.pdbx_strand_id
1 'polypeptide(L)'
;MDALKAALDAHQYALKLDPDNADALFNTAQVLTSIAEEIANDDDIPDKEALKLLQEALELQSKCYSIQELKLEESIEQERQANEQAANLEETETAPTEEQQRDQESDAEEDQWFTVVEPVTRDSLIDTLVAQFNTLTTLCSILTDAPEIAPPSTLPMIEEYSSRLVQRIPVISHDKPERVQEISLSKANFVSVLLEAGFKSGKVDAVTYKRERDAAFTLPELSTNGTAETQIANARSLVSFNSALADAYSNDSAVRWNALTEAVQQLTAASKIQGIDQAELATTHLLRGDANLFLYALALPPASHQAAITNAAQLTKNADVFYRNASKLSGTREEKAIASLRSVVAQHLQQQISQGTALDIGAIVSASTNGPQWALEQLEDMMAEGLLPQSLAI
;
A
#
# COMPACT_ATOMS: atom_id res chain seq x y z
N MET A 1 -18.76 -5.36 -1.12
CA MET A 1 -19.36 -4.52 -2.18
C MET A 1 -20.63 -3.77 -1.74
N ASP A 2 -21.72 -4.39 -1.21
CA ASP A 2 -22.99 -3.66 -0.88
C ASP A 2 -22.83 -2.57 0.17
N ALA A 3 -22.04 -2.82 1.22
CA ALA A 3 -21.77 -1.83 2.25
C ALA A 3 -21.01 -0.59 1.70
N LEU A 4 -20.06 -0.81 0.79
CA LEU A 4 -19.33 0.28 0.12
C LEU A 4 -20.25 1.11 -0.79
N LYS A 5 -21.15 0.47 -1.53
CA LYS A 5 -22.13 1.19 -2.34
C LYS A 5 -23.08 2.04 -1.50
N ALA A 6 -23.56 1.50 -0.36
CA ALA A 6 -24.41 2.26 0.55
C ALA A 6 -23.65 3.46 1.17
N ALA A 7 -22.36 3.29 1.51
CA ALA A 7 -21.51 4.37 1.98
C ALA A 7 -21.30 5.44 0.90
N LEU A 8 -21.06 5.02 -0.34
CA LEU A 8 -20.92 5.93 -1.48
C LEU A 8 -22.17 6.78 -1.69
N ASP A 9 -23.36 6.16 -1.67
CA ASP A 9 -24.65 6.87 -1.82
C ASP A 9 -24.83 7.94 -0.72
N ALA A 10 -24.49 7.59 0.53
CA ALA A 10 -24.59 8.51 1.66
C ALA A 10 -23.64 9.72 1.52
N HIS A 11 -22.36 9.46 1.15
CA HIS A 11 -21.38 10.53 0.98
C HIS A 11 -21.68 11.40 -0.26
N GLN A 12 -22.14 10.80 -1.36
CA GLN A 12 -22.60 11.56 -2.53
C GLN A 12 -23.83 12.42 -2.23
N TYR A 13 -24.72 11.94 -1.35
CA TYR A 13 -25.84 12.78 -0.89
C TYR A 13 -25.35 13.97 -0.06
N ALA A 14 -24.37 13.75 0.84
CA ALA A 14 -23.75 14.84 1.59
C ALA A 14 -23.13 15.90 0.67
N LEU A 15 -22.42 15.47 -0.38
CA LEU A 15 -21.82 16.37 -1.39
C LEU A 15 -22.85 17.13 -2.23
N LYS A 16 -24.09 16.62 -2.39
CA LYS A 16 -25.19 17.40 -3.01
C LYS A 16 -25.69 18.52 -2.12
N LEU A 17 -25.60 18.35 -0.80
CA LEU A 17 -26.02 19.36 0.17
C LEU A 17 -24.92 20.40 0.39
N ASP A 18 -23.68 19.97 0.49
CA ASP A 18 -22.49 20.80 0.66
C ASP A 18 -21.35 20.30 -0.27
N PRO A 19 -21.25 20.86 -1.49
CA PRO A 19 -20.26 20.41 -2.49
C PRO A 19 -18.80 20.72 -2.10
N ASP A 20 -18.57 21.59 -1.13
CA ASP A 20 -17.25 22.01 -0.67
C ASP A 20 -16.91 21.47 0.73
N ASN A 21 -17.67 20.48 1.19
CA ASN A 21 -17.39 19.75 2.42
C ASN A 21 -16.15 18.86 2.23
N ALA A 22 -15.04 19.26 2.85
CA ALA A 22 -13.76 18.56 2.72
C ALA A 22 -13.83 17.10 3.20
N ASP A 23 -14.53 16.82 4.31
CA ASP A 23 -14.64 15.49 4.88
C ASP A 23 -15.50 14.58 3.97
N ALA A 24 -16.59 15.11 3.42
CA ALA A 24 -17.42 14.38 2.47
C ALA A 24 -16.66 14.10 1.17
N LEU A 25 -15.85 15.04 0.66
CA LEU A 25 -14.97 14.83 -0.50
C LEU A 25 -13.95 13.74 -0.24
N PHE A 26 -13.24 13.82 0.91
CA PHE A 26 -12.24 12.85 1.32
C PHE A 26 -12.85 11.44 1.45
N ASN A 27 -13.92 11.30 2.22
CA ASN A 27 -14.56 10.01 2.46
C ASN A 27 -15.17 9.41 1.18
N THR A 28 -15.76 10.23 0.30
CA THR A 28 -16.25 9.76 -1.00
C THR A 28 -15.10 9.18 -1.83
N ALA A 29 -13.97 9.87 -1.89
CA ALA A 29 -12.80 9.41 -2.62
C ALA A 29 -12.23 8.10 -2.05
N GLN A 30 -12.19 7.94 -0.73
CA GLN A 30 -11.75 6.71 -0.08
C GLN A 30 -12.65 5.53 -0.43
N VAL A 31 -13.98 5.74 -0.40
CA VAL A 31 -14.93 4.68 -0.76
C VAL A 31 -14.81 4.31 -2.25
N LEU A 32 -14.60 5.29 -3.15
CA LEU A 32 -14.37 5.02 -4.57
C LEU A 32 -13.09 4.20 -4.78
N THR A 33 -12.01 4.52 -4.06
CA THR A 33 -10.76 3.75 -4.11
C THR A 33 -10.99 2.32 -3.64
N SER A 34 -11.69 2.12 -2.51
CA SER A 34 -11.99 0.76 -2.01
C SER A 34 -12.89 -0.04 -2.96
N ILE A 35 -13.87 0.60 -3.62
CA ILE A 35 -14.68 -0.06 -4.64
C ILE A 35 -13.82 -0.45 -5.85
N ALA A 36 -12.91 0.40 -6.27
CA ALA A 36 -12.00 0.10 -7.38
C ALA A 36 -11.07 -1.07 -7.07
N GLU A 37 -10.57 -1.17 -5.84
CA GLU A 37 -9.77 -2.31 -5.36
C GLU A 37 -10.57 -3.62 -5.36
N GLU A 38 -11.83 -3.59 -4.91
CA GLU A 38 -12.72 -4.76 -4.97
C GLU A 38 -13.00 -5.19 -6.41
N ILE A 39 -13.21 -4.23 -7.33
CA ILE A 39 -13.42 -4.51 -8.76
C ILE A 39 -12.17 -5.11 -9.38
N ALA A 40 -10.99 -4.59 -9.09
CA ALA A 40 -9.73 -5.10 -9.62
C ALA A 40 -9.39 -6.53 -9.15
N ASN A 41 -10.03 -7.00 -8.08
CA ASN A 41 -9.92 -8.38 -7.60
C ASN A 41 -11.03 -9.30 -8.13
N ASP A 42 -11.93 -8.80 -8.97
CA ASP A 42 -13.08 -9.55 -9.52
C ASP A 42 -12.93 -9.70 -11.04
N ASP A 43 -12.52 -10.88 -11.49
CA ASP A 43 -12.28 -11.20 -12.91
C ASP A 43 -13.53 -11.01 -13.80
N ASP A 44 -14.73 -10.96 -13.21
CA ASP A 44 -15.99 -10.77 -13.94
C ASP A 44 -16.26 -9.29 -14.29
N ILE A 45 -15.55 -8.34 -13.67
CA ILE A 45 -15.75 -6.90 -13.86
C ILE A 45 -14.57 -6.30 -14.64
N PRO A 46 -14.82 -5.52 -15.70
CA PRO A 46 -13.72 -4.91 -16.45
C PRO A 46 -12.91 -3.90 -15.63
N ASP A 47 -11.59 -4.03 -15.57
CA ASP A 47 -10.66 -3.09 -14.92
C ASP A 47 -10.83 -1.63 -15.34
N LYS A 48 -11.38 -1.39 -16.52
CA LYS A 48 -11.69 -0.04 -17.00
C LYS A 48 -12.67 0.71 -16.10
N GLU A 49 -13.56 -0.01 -15.40
CA GLU A 49 -14.47 0.59 -14.43
C GLU A 49 -13.70 1.04 -13.19
N ALA A 50 -12.79 0.20 -12.68
CA ALA A 50 -11.91 0.53 -11.58
C ALA A 50 -11.05 1.78 -11.88
N LEU A 51 -10.45 1.85 -13.08
CA LEU A 51 -9.69 3.03 -13.50
C LEU A 51 -10.49 4.32 -13.48
N LYS A 52 -11.76 4.27 -13.91
CA LYS A 52 -12.65 5.43 -13.89
C LYS A 52 -12.95 5.90 -12.48
N LEU A 53 -13.21 4.98 -11.55
CA LEU A 53 -13.46 5.29 -10.14
C LEU A 53 -12.23 5.90 -9.48
N LEU A 54 -11.02 5.40 -9.79
CA LEU A 54 -9.78 5.97 -9.26
C LEU A 54 -9.48 7.37 -9.80
N GLN A 55 -9.81 7.64 -11.07
CA GLN A 55 -9.72 9.00 -11.63
C GLN A 55 -10.66 9.96 -10.91
N GLU A 56 -11.92 9.55 -10.69
CA GLU A 56 -12.89 10.34 -9.92
C GLU A 56 -12.41 10.56 -8.49
N ALA A 57 -11.87 9.54 -7.82
CA ALA A 57 -11.29 9.64 -6.48
C ALA A 57 -10.16 10.68 -6.43
N LEU A 58 -9.23 10.67 -7.40
CA LEU A 58 -8.14 11.67 -7.47
C LEU A 58 -8.65 13.10 -7.69
N GLU A 59 -9.72 13.28 -8.48
CA GLU A 59 -10.35 14.60 -8.68
C GLU A 59 -10.96 15.10 -7.37
N LEU A 60 -11.69 14.26 -6.64
CA LEU A 60 -12.27 14.60 -5.33
C LEU A 60 -11.20 14.89 -4.29
N GLN A 61 -10.14 14.08 -4.21
CA GLN A 61 -9.01 14.31 -3.31
C GLN A 61 -8.28 15.62 -3.64
N SER A 62 -8.12 15.94 -4.92
CA SER A 62 -7.50 17.19 -5.36
C SER A 62 -8.33 18.41 -4.94
N LYS A 63 -9.65 18.31 -5.10
CA LYS A 63 -10.59 19.36 -4.64
C LYS A 63 -10.57 19.47 -3.12
N CYS A 64 -10.63 18.35 -2.41
CA CYS A 64 -10.52 18.30 -0.94
C CYS A 64 -9.26 19.01 -0.45
N TYR A 65 -8.10 18.64 -1.02
CA TYR A 65 -6.82 19.26 -0.66
C TYR A 65 -6.82 20.77 -0.85
N SER A 66 -7.35 21.27 -1.97
CA SER A 66 -7.40 22.70 -2.26
C SER A 66 -8.30 23.46 -1.26
N ILE A 67 -9.42 22.87 -0.85
CA ILE A 67 -10.30 23.45 0.17
C ILE A 67 -9.62 23.43 1.54
N GLN A 68 -8.96 22.33 1.90
CA GLN A 68 -8.23 22.23 3.16
C GLN A 68 -7.08 23.26 3.23
N GLU A 69 -6.32 23.42 2.14
CA GLU A 69 -5.23 24.40 2.05
C GLU A 69 -5.74 25.84 2.27
N LEU A 70 -6.84 26.22 1.59
CA LEU A 70 -7.46 27.53 1.75
C LEU A 70 -7.96 27.76 3.20
N LYS A 71 -8.67 26.79 3.77
CA LYS A 71 -9.20 26.90 5.14
C LYS A 71 -8.07 26.98 6.19
N LEU A 72 -6.97 26.26 5.97
CA LEU A 72 -5.81 26.33 6.85
C LEU A 72 -5.14 27.73 6.78
N GLU A 73 -4.98 28.28 5.58
CA GLU A 73 -4.44 29.63 5.40
C GLU A 73 -5.32 30.68 6.06
N GLU A 74 -6.65 30.58 5.93
CA GLU A 74 -7.61 31.47 6.57
C GLU A 74 -7.52 31.37 8.11
N SER A 75 -7.40 30.17 8.66
CA SER A 75 -7.26 29.95 10.11
C SER A 75 -5.98 30.56 10.66
N ILE A 76 -4.83 30.35 9.99
CA ILE A 76 -3.54 30.94 10.38
C ILE A 76 -3.59 32.45 10.35
N GLU A 77 -4.21 33.04 9.33
CA GLU A 77 -4.34 34.50 9.23
C GLU A 77 -5.24 35.07 10.32
N GLN A 78 -6.34 34.38 10.67
CA GLN A 78 -7.23 34.76 11.76
C GLN A 78 -6.51 34.70 13.11
N GLU A 79 -5.74 33.66 13.39
CA GLU A 79 -4.92 33.56 14.61
C GLU A 79 -3.88 34.66 14.69
N ARG A 80 -3.22 35.02 13.59
CA ARG A 80 -2.26 36.11 13.53
C ARG A 80 -2.90 37.43 13.86
N GLN A 81 -4.06 37.73 13.26
CA GLN A 81 -4.80 38.97 13.52
C GLN A 81 -5.32 39.06 14.97
N ALA A 82 -5.78 37.91 15.52
CA ALA A 82 -6.21 37.88 16.92
C ALA A 82 -5.05 38.13 17.88
N ASN A 83 -3.88 37.57 17.63
CA ASN A 83 -2.68 37.77 18.43
C ASN A 83 -2.15 39.19 18.32
N GLU A 84 -2.18 39.81 17.13
CA GLU A 84 -1.82 41.22 16.95
C GLU A 84 -2.76 42.17 17.69
N GLN A 85 -4.09 41.87 17.70
CA GLN A 85 -5.08 42.64 18.45
C GLN A 85 -4.87 42.49 19.97
N ALA A 86 -4.60 41.27 20.45
CA ALA A 86 -4.32 41.02 21.86
C ALA A 86 -3.06 41.78 22.34
N ALA A 87 -1.99 41.73 21.55
CA ALA A 87 -0.73 42.45 21.85
C ALA A 87 -0.97 43.99 21.92
N ASN A 88 -1.77 44.53 21.00
CA ASN A 88 -2.11 45.94 20.99
C ASN A 88 -3.02 46.40 22.19
N LEU A 89 -3.83 45.45 22.74
CA LEU A 89 -4.63 45.71 23.95
C LEU A 89 -3.80 45.71 25.21
N GLU A 90 -2.79 44.81 25.31
CA GLU A 90 -1.86 44.77 26.45
C GLU A 90 -0.97 46.02 26.53
N GLU A 91 -0.64 46.65 25.39
CA GLU A 91 0.09 47.94 25.39
C GLU A 91 -0.77 49.12 25.82
N THR A 92 -2.12 48.99 25.81
CA THR A 92 -3.05 50.08 26.16
C THR A 92 -3.61 50.01 27.59
N GLU A 93 -3.47 48.88 28.29
CA GLU A 93 -3.93 48.71 29.67
C GLU A 93 -2.80 48.99 30.70
N THR A 94 -2.39 50.28 30.83
CA THR A 94 -1.74 50.79 32.05
C THR A 94 -2.58 51.89 32.67
N ALA A 95 -3.81 51.57 33.08
CA ALA A 95 -4.56 52.37 34.07
C ALA A 95 -5.64 51.49 34.73
N PRO A 96 -5.68 51.39 36.06
CA PRO A 96 -6.71 50.62 36.74
C PRO A 96 -8.00 51.44 36.83
N THR A 97 -9.10 50.89 36.35
CA THR A 97 -10.43 51.41 36.66
C THR A 97 -11.34 50.31 37.18
N GLU A 98 -11.80 50.55 38.39
CA GLU A 98 -12.67 49.68 39.19
C GLU A 98 -14.02 49.39 38.55
N GLU A 99 -14.49 48.20 38.83
CA GLU A 99 -15.86 47.70 39.04
C GLU A 99 -17.03 48.35 38.28
N GLN A 100 -17.70 47.48 37.51
CA GLN A 100 -19.18 47.39 37.57
C GLN A 100 -19.65 46.00 37.15
N GLN A 101 -20.00 45.17 38.17
CA GLN A 101 -20.92 44.05 38.04
C GLN A 101 -22.29 44.56 37.55
N ARG A 102 -22.81 43.96 36.53
CA ARG A 102 -24.25 43.92 36.22
C ARG A 102 -24.67 42.51 35.87
N ASP A 103 -25.38 41.92 36.84
CA ASP A 103 -26.23 40.74 36.64
C ASP A 103 -27.23 41.04 35.51
N GLN A 104 -27.28 40.16 34.53
CA GLN A 104 -28.47 39.92 33.73
C GLN A 104 -28.63 38.39 33.58
N GLU A 105 -29.45 37.82 34.46
CA GLU A 105 -30.24 36.65 34.18
C GLU A 105 -31.14 36.92 32.99
N SER A 106 -31.09 36.10 31.96
CA SER A 106 -32.21 35.88 31.06
C SER A 106 -32.20 34.44 30.62
N ASP A 107 -33.17 33.70 31.21
CA ASP A 107 -33.66 32.41 30.71
C ASP A 107 -34.01 32.50 29.22
N ALA A 108 -33.37 31.69 28.42
CA ALA A 108 -33.91 31.02 27.25
C ALA A 108 -32.92 29.91 26.89
N GLU A 109 -33.16 28.72 27.40
CA GLU A 109 -32.58 27.48 26.85
C GLU A 109 -33.22 27.26 25.45
N GLU A 110 -32.75 27.96 24.46
CA GLU A 110 -32.85 27.47 23.09
C GLU A 110 -31.74 26.47 22.89
N ASP A 111 -32.12 25.23 22.63
CA ASP A 111 -31.20 24.17 22.15
C ASP A 111 -30.51 24.69 20.87
N GLN A 112 -29.47 25.47 21.03
CA GLN A 112 -28.60 25.84 19.91
C GLN A 112 -27.73 24.61 19.57
N TRP A 113 -28.10 23.94 18.51
CA TRP A 113 -27.26 22.96 17.89
C TRP A 113 -26.02 23.65 17.31
N PHE A 114 -24.92 23.63 18.06
CA PHE A 114 -23.63 24.04 17.53
C PHE A 114 -23.06 22.91 16.68
N THR A 115 -22.98 23.09 15.39
CA THR A 115 -22.15 22.23 14.55
C THR A 115 -20.70 22.53 14.90
N VAL A 116 -20.06 21.65 15.65
CA VAL A 116 -18.61 21.71 15.86
C VAL A 116 -17.96 21.31 14.55
N VAL A 117 -17.56 22.29 13.75
CA VAL A 117 -16.72 22.05 12.58
C VAL A 117 -15.29 21.91 13.11
N GLU A 118 -14.73 20.72 13.02
CA GLU A 118 -13.31 20.54 13.34
C GLU A 118 -12.46 21.40 12.40
N PRO A 119 -11.53 22.20 12.96
CA PRO A 119 -10.68 23.04 12.12
C PRO A 119 -9.79 22.19 11.25
N VAL A 120 -9.59 22.58 10.01
CA VAL A 120 -8.62 21.94 9.11
C VAL A 120 -7.22 22.16 9.68
N THR A 121 -6.47 21.08 9.77
CA THR A 121 -5.11 21.05 10.31
C THR A 121 -4.10 20.62 9.23
N ARG A 122 -2.82 20.76 9.53
CA ARG A 122 -1.77 20.18 8.67
C ARG A 122 -1.86 18.65 8.58
N ASP A 123 -2.35 17.99 9.64
CA ASP A 123 -2.58 16.54 9.62
C ASP A 123 -3.63 16.16 8.58
N SER A 124 -4.74 16.93 8.47
CA SER A 124 -5.76 16.73 7.43
C SER A 124 -5.18 16.82 6.00
N LEU A 125 -4.27 17.78 5.77
CA LEU A 125 -3.57 17.90 4.48
C LEU A 125 -2.63 16.72 4.21
N ILE A 126 -1.92 16.24 5.24
CA ILE A 126 -1.05 15.06 5.14
C ILE A 126 -1.88 13.82 4.83
N ASP A 127 -3.00 13.61 5.53
CA ASP A 127 -3.90 12.48 5.29
C ASP A 127 -4.40 12.47 3.84
N THR A 128 -4.78 13.64 3.32
CA THR A 128 -5.21 13.76 1.92
C THR A 128 -4.07 13.52 0.94
N LEU A 129 -2.85 13.98 1.22
CA LEU A 129 -1.67 13.72 0.40
C LEU A 129 -1.32 12.22 0.36
N VAL A 130 -1.32 11.56 1.52
CA VAL A 130 -1.08 10.11 1.65
C VAL A 130 -2.15 9.34 0.89
N ALA A 131 -3.42 9.71 1.04
CA ALA A 131 -4.53 9.10 0.30
C ALA A 131 -4.36 9.23 -1.22
N GLN A 132 -3.89 10.38 -1.71
CA GLN A 132 -3.59 10.58 -3.14
C GLN A 132 -2.48 9.65 -3.63
N PHE A 133 -1.38 9.48 -2.88
CA PHE A 133 -0.34 8.52 -3.23
C PHE A 133 -0.87 7.08 -3.24
N ASN A 134 -1.70 6.70 -2.28
CA ASN A 134 -2.30 5.37 -2.22
C ASN A 134 -3.24 5.12 -3.42
N THR A 135 -4.11 6.07 -3.75
CA THR A 135 -4.97 5.99 -4.94
C THR A 135 -4.16 5.88 -6.24
N LEU A 136 -3.05 6.64 -6.36
CA LEU A 136 -2.13 6.52 -7.49
C LEU A 136 -1.43 5.16 -7.52
N THR A 137 -1.10 4.59 -6.36
CA THR A 137 -0.50 3.25 -6.26
C THR A 137 -1.47 2.19 -6.80
N THR A 138 -2.73 2.20 -6.36
CA THR A 138 -3.77 1.29 -6.85
C THR A 138 -3.98 1.47 -8.36
N LEU A 139 -4.03 2.70 -8.85
CA LEU A 139 -4.18 2.99 -10.28
C LEU A 139 -2.99 2.44 -11.09
N CYS A 140 -1.76 2.62 -10.64
CA CYS A 140 -0.57 2.06 -11.29
C CYS A 140 -0.55 0.53 -11.23
N SER A 141 -1.03 -0.10 -10.14
CA SER A 141 -1.13 -1.56 -10.04
C SER A 141 -2.05 -2.13 -11.12
N ILE A 142 -3.24 -1.58 -11.29
CA ILE A 142 -4.17 -2.00 -12.35
C ILE A 142 -3.54 -1.84 -13.74
N LEU A 143 -2.82 -0.74 -13.98
CA LEU A 143 -2.12 -0.53 -15.25
C LEU A 143 -0.96 -1.50 -15.47
N THR A 144 -0.41 -2.04 -14.40
CA THR A 144 0.67 -3.03 -14.44
C THR A 144 0.14 -4.39 -14.90
N ASP A 145 -1.07 -4.74 -14.48
CA ASP A 145 -1.71 -6.03 -14.79
C ASP A 145 -2.44 -6.00 -16.14
N ALA A 146 -3.02 -4.87 -16.52
CA ALA A 146 -3.76 -4.68 -17.76
C ALA A 146 -3.34 -3.39 -18.51
N PRO A 147 -2.12 -3.31 -19.05
CA PRO A 147 -1.57 -2.09 -19.65
C PRO A 147 -2.35 -1.60 -20.90
N GLU A 148 -3.10 -2.48 -21.57
CA GLU A 148 -3.87 -2.19 -22.79
C GLU A 148 -5.18 -1.44 -22.53
N ILE A 149 -5.68 -1.43 -21.30
CA ILE A 149 -6.97 -0.80 -20.97
C ILE A 149 -6.90 0.72 -20.91
N ALA A 150 -5.72 1.27 -20.76
CA ALA A 150 -5.51 2.71 -20.56
C ALA A 150 -4.95 3.39 -21.81
N PRO A 151 -5.37 4.66 -22.05
CA PRO A 151 -4.75 5.49 -23.09
C PRO A 151 -3.24 5.66 -22.87
N PRO A 152 -2.43 5.78 -23.92
CA PRO A 152 -0.98 6.02 -23.81
C PRO A 152 -0.58 7.28 -23.01
N SER A 153 -1.52 8.22 -22.85
CA SER A 153 -1.33 9.45 -22.06
C SER A 153 -1.49 9.25 -20.55
N THR A 154 -1.96 8.08 -20.09
CA THR A 154 -2.26 7.87 -18.68
C THR A 154 -1.01 7.90 -17.80
N LEU A 155 0.07 7.22 -18.17
CA LEU A 155 1.33 7.28 -17.40
C LEU A 155 1.92 8.69 -17.33
N PRO A 156 2.03 9.46 -18.45
CA PRO A 156 2.45 10.86 -18.37
C PRO A 156 1.57 11.74 -17.47
N MET A 157 0.25 11.51 -17.46
CA MET A 157 -0.67 12.22 -16.57
C MET A 157 -0.38 11.89 -15.09
N ILE A 158 -0.14 10.61 -14.78
CA ILE A 158 0.23 10.18 -13.42
C ILE A 158 1.55 10.81 -12.98
N GLU A 159 2.56 10.84 -13.85
CA GLU A 159 3.85 11.47 -13.58
C GLU A 159 3.71 12.97 -13.30
N GLU A 160 2.91 13.69 -14.11
CA GLU A 160 2.63 15.11 -13.88
C GLU A 160 1.87 15.34 -12.56
N TYR A 161 0.83 14.55 -12.30
CA TYR A 161 0.05 14.66 -11.08
C TYR A 161 0.93 14.40 -9.84
N SER A 162 1.67 13.31 -9.83
CA SER A 162 2.55 12.95 -8.71
C SER A 162 3.68 13.95 -8.49
N SER A 163 4.21 14.56 -9.56
CA SER A 163 5.22 15.62 -9.45
C SER A 163 4.69 16.83 -8.66
N ARG A 164 3.42 17.18 -8.86
CA ARG A 164 2.76 18.25 -8.10
C ARG A 164 2.60 17.86 -6.61
N LEU A 165 2.28 16.60 -6.31
CA LEU A 165 2.20 16.12 -4.92
C LEU A 165 3.57 16.19 -4.24
N VAL A 166 4.62 15.73 -4.91
CA VAL A 166 5.99 15.75 -4.36
C VAL A 166 6.44 17.17 -4.01
N GLN A 167 6.07 18.17 -4.82
CA GLN A 167 6.40 19.57 -4.56
C GLN A 167 5.73 20.12 -3.29
N ARG A 168 4.61 19.57 -2.87
CA ARG A 168 3.87 19.97 -1.66
C ARG A 168 4.46 19.41 -0.37
N ILE A 169 5.16 18.27 -0.44
CA ILE A 169 5.69 17.56 0.74
C ILE A 169 6.50 18.49 1.66
N PRO A 170 7.53 19.24 1.21
CA PRO A 170 8.34 20.05 2.12
C PRO A 170 7.56 21.12 2.87
N VAL A 171 6.50 21.67 2.25
CA VAL A 171 5.68 22.74 2.83
C VAL A 171 4.80 22.21 3.95
N ILE A 172 4.15 21.06 3.75
CA ILE A 172 3.20 20.52 4.72
C ILE A 172 3.87 19.73 5.83
N SER A 173 5.05 19.13 5.57
CA SER A 173 5.79 18.32 6.56
C SER A 173 6.73 19.13 7.45
N HIS A 174 6.94 20.43 7.17
CA HIS A 174 7.92 21.25 7.87
C HIS A 174 7.72 21.24 9.40
N ASP A 175 6.48 21.38 9.86
CA ASP A 175 6.13 21.43 11.27
C ASP A 175 5.60 20.08 11.81
N LYS A 176 5.73 19.00 11.02
CA LYS A 176 5.21 17.66 11.32
C LYS A 176 6.27 16.58 11.05
N PRO A 177 7.44 16.66 11.71
CA PRO A 177 8.54 15.71 11.49
C PRO A 177 8.15 14.25 11.80
N GLU A 178 7.18 14.04 12.71
CA GLU A 178 6.65 12.72 13.06
C GLU A 178 5.88 12.04 11.93
N ARG A 179 5.32 12.82 10.97
CA ARG A 179 4.55 12.31 9.83
C ARG A 179 5.40 12.10 8.55
N VAL A 180 6.67 12.56 8.55
CA VAL A 180 7.55 12.50 7.36
C VAL A 180 7.78 11.06 6.91
N GLN A 181 7.92 10.12 7.85
CA GLN A 181 8.12 8.70 7.52
C GLN A 181 6.92 8.12 6.76
N GLU A 182 5.71 8.39 7.19
CA GLU A 182 4.46 7.95 6.56
C GLU A 182 4.34 8.48 5.12
N ILE A 183 4.56 9.78 4.93
CA ILE A 183 4.56 10.41 3.61
C ILE A 183 5.62 9.77 2.70
N SER A 184 6.84 9.59 3.22
CA SER A 184 7.95 9.01 2.47
C SER A 184 7.69 7.55 2.09
N LEU A 185 7.02 6.79 2.95
CA LEU A 185 6.66 5.40 2.67
C LEU A 185 5.57 5.30 1.59
N SER A 186 4.51 6.10 1.70
CA SER A 186 3.44 6.13 0.68
C SER A 186 3.99 6.56 -0.69
N LYS A 187 4.89 7.56 -0.70
CA LYS A 187 5.60 7.97 -1.92
C LYS A 187 6.48 6.84 -2.46
N ALA A 188 7.25 6.12 -1.62
CA ALA A 188 8.13 5.04 -2.06
C ALA A 188 7.33 3.86 -2.65
N ASN A 189 6.20 3.51 -2.04
CA ASN A 189 5.27 2.51 -2.56
C ASN A 189 4.75 2.92 -3.95
N PHE A 190 4.26 4.14 -4.09
CA PHE A 190 3.80 4.67 -5.37
C PHE A 190 4.91 4.65 -6.43
N VAL A 191 6.11 5.16 -6.12
CA VAL A 191 7.25 5.18 -7.06
C VAL A 191 7.58 3.75 -7.53
N SER A 192 7.56 2.77 -6.62
CA SER A 192 7.84 1.38 -6.95
C SER A 192 6.85 0.82 -7.99
N VAL A 193 5.55 1.04 -7.81
CA VAL A 193 4.52 0.53 -8.72
C VAL A 193 4.50 1.31 -10.03
N LEU A 194 4.75 2.62 -10.00
CA LEU A 194 4.91 3.43 -11.22
C LEU A 194 6.10 2.94 -12.08
N LEU A 195 7.21 2.61 -11.44
CA LEU A 195 8.39 2.06 -12.11
C LEU A 195 8.10 0.69 -12.71
N GLU A 196 7.33 -0.16 -12.02
CA GLU A 196 6.89 -1.46 -12.54
C GLU A 196 6.02 -1.30 -13.78
N ALA A 197 5.00 -0.43 -13.72
CA ALA A 197 4.15 -0.10 -14.87
C ALA A 197 4.97 0.47 -16.06
N GLY A 198 5.94 1.35 -15.74
CA GLY A 198 6.88 1.89 -16.72
C GLY A 198 7.76 0.82 -17.35
N PHE A 199 8.24 -0.15 -16.57
CA PHE A 199 9.05 -1.27 -17.05
C PHE A 199 8.22 -2.21 -17.93
N LYS A 200 7.04 -2.66 -17.48
CA LYS A 200 6.16 -3.55 -18.27
C LYS A 200 5.69 -2.90 -19.57
N SER A 201 5.51 -1.56 -19.59
CA SER A 201 5.20 -0.80 -20.82
C SER A 201 6.42 -0.46 -21.69
N GLY A 202 7.62 -0.91 -21.32
CA GLY A 202 8.86 -0.69 -22.06
C GLY A 202 9.41 0.74 -22.03
N LYS A 203 8.90 1.61 -21.14
CA LYS A 203 9.35 3.01 -20.97
C LYS A 203 10.55 3.13 -20.02
N VAL A 204 10.74 2.17 -19.13
CA VAL A 204 11.81 2.11 -18.14
C VAL A 204 12.59 0.82 -18.33
N ASP A 205 13.92 0.88 -18.32
CA ASP A 205 14.75 -0.33 -18.33
C ASP A 205 14.99 -0.88 -16.91
N ALA A 206 15.44 -2.14 -16.82
CA ALA A 206 15.65 -2.83 -15.55
C ALA A 206 16.67 -2.14 -14.62
N VAL A 207 17.70 -1.51 -15.21
CA VAL A 207 18.75 -0.80 -14.44
C VAL A 207 18.19 0.47 -13.81
N THR A 208 17.43 1.23 -14.58
CA THR A 208 16.73 2.43 -14.10
C THR A 208 15.68 2.06 -13.06
N TYR A 209 14.88 1.01 -13.30
CA TYR A 209 13.89 0.53 -12.34
C TYR A 209 14.56 0.22 -10.99
N LYS A 210 15.61 -0.62 -11.00
CA LYS A 210 16.34 -0.98 -9.75
C LYS A 210 16.89 0.25 -9.04
N ARG A 211 17.54 1.15 -9.76
CA ARG A 211 18.18 2.34 -9.21
C ARG A 211 17.17 3.28 -8.55
N GLU A 212 16.09 3.63 -9.24
CA GLU A 212 15.11 4.59 -8.74
C GLU A 212 14.27 3.98 -7.60
N ARG A 213 13.95 2.67 -7.70
CA ARG A 213 13.31 1.93 -6.62
C ARG A 213 14.17 1.93 -5.36
N ASP A 214 15.46 1.60 -5.48
CA ASP A 214 16.37 1.60 -4.34
C ASP A 214 16.51 3.00 -3.74
N ALA A 215 16.60 4.04 -4.56
CA ALA A 215 16.64 5.43 -4.10
C ALA A 215 15.39 5.80 -3.29
N ALA A 216 14.19 5.33 -3.68
CA ALA A 216 12.96 5.61 -2.98
C ALA A 216 12.91 4.99 -1.57
N PHE A 217 13.46 3.78 -1.39
CA PHE A 217 13.46 3.08 -0.10
C PHE A 217 14.69 3.34 0.78
N THR A 218 15.73 4.00 0.27
CA THR A 218 16.94 4.35 1.04
C THR A 218 16.93 5.78 1.61
N LEU A 219 15.79 6.46 1.57
CA LEU A 219 15.63 7.76 2.21
C LEU A 219 15.98 7.68 3.71
N PRO A 220 16.63 8.71 4.28
CA PRO A 220 17.01 8.72 5.69
C PRO A 220 15.83 8.46 6.64
N GLU A 221 14.67 8.99 6.33
CA GLU A 221 13.42 8.85 7.07
C GLU A 221 12.93 7.40 7.16
N LEU A 222 13.18 6.62 6.10
CA LEU A 222 12.79 5.21 6.02
C LEU A 222 13.87 4.27 6.58
N SER A 223 15.14 4.66 6.50
CA SER A 223 16.27 3.81 6.89
C SER A 223 16.63 3.90 8.38
N THR A 224 16.54 5.09 8.98
CA THR A 224 17.00 5.35 10.35
C THR A 224 16.03 4.82 11.41
N ASN A 225 14.73 4.87 11.13
CA ASN A 225 13.66 4.43 12.03
C ASN A 225 12.85 3.27 11.42
N GLY A 226 13.51 2.35 10.72
CA GLY A 226 12.83 1.29 9.96
C GLY A 226 11.78 0.55 10.77
N THR A 227 10.51 0.88 10.54
CA THR A 227 9.36 0.14 11.09
C THR A 227 9.22 -1.20 10.37
N ALA A 228 8.45 -2.12 10.94
CA ALA A 228 8.11 -3.38 10.28
C ALA A 228 7.45 -3.10 8.92
N GLU A 229 6.52 -2.17 8.89
CA GLU A 229 5.82 -1.73 7.68
C GLU A 229 6.78 -1.28 6.56
N THR A 230 7.76 -0.41 6.88
CA THR A 230 8.76 0.06 5.90
C THR A 230 9.57 -1.10 5.33
N GLN A 231 10.00 -2.04 6.18
CA GLN A 231 10.79 -3.18 5.75
C GLN A 231 9.98 -4.17 4.91
N ILE A 232 8.71 -4.39 5.27
CA ILE A 232 7.77 -5.22 4.51
C ILE A 232 7.50 -4.60 3.14
N ALA A 233 7.23 -3.29 3.09
CA ALA A 233 6.99 -2.58 1.84
C ALA A 233 8.20 -2.63 0.90
N ASN A 234 9.40 -2.40 1.42
CA ASN A 234 10.65 -2.55 0.67
C ASN A 234 10.82 -3.98 0.13
N ALA A 235 10.55 -4.99 0.95
CA ALA A 235 10.65 -6.39 0.52
C ALA A 235 9.61 -6.74 -0.56
N ARG A 236 8.37 -6.27 -0.42
CA ARG A 236 7.33 -6.45 -1.47
C ARG A 236 7.77 -5.85 -2.79
N SER A 237 8.29 -4.62 -2.76
CA SER A 237 8.81 -3.94 -3.96
C SER A 237 9.97 -4.71 -4.62
N LEU A 238 10.85 -5.38 -3.85
CA LEU A 238 11.90 -6.24 -4.37
C LEU A 238 11.36 -7.53 -5.01
N VAL A 239 10.30 -8.10 -4.43
CA VAL A 239 9.60 -9.25 -5.01
C VAL A 239 8.92 -8.86 -6.32
N SER A 240 8.19 -7.74 -6.36
CA SER A 240 7.56 -7.23 -7.60
C SER A 240 8.61 -6.97 -8.69
N PHE A 241 9.75 -6.39 -8.34
CA PHE A 241 10.86 -6.20 -9.28
C PHE A 241 11.36 -7.55 -9.84
N ASN A 242 11.51 -8.60 -9.00
CA ASN A 242 11.86 -9.94 -9.47
C ASN A 242 10.81 -10.50 -10.43
N SER A 243 9.52 -10.36 -10.09
CA SER A 243 8.42 -10.88 -10.91
C SER A 243 8.35 -10.17 -12.26
N ALA A 244 8.48 -8.85 -12.29
CA ALA A 244 8.53 -8.07 -13.53
C ALA A 244 9.69 -8.51 -14.44
N LEU A 245 10.88 -8.78 -13.87
CA LEU A 245 12.02 -9.33 -14.64
C LEU A 245 11.76 -10.76 -15.14
N ALA A 246 11.03 -11.57 -14.37
CA ALA A 246 10.65 -12.93 -14.78
C ALA A 246 9.70 -12.89 -15.99
N ASP A 247 8.68 -12.05 -15.93
CA ASP A 247 7.69 -11.88 -17.00
C ASP A 247 8.30 -11.36 -18.29
N ALA A 248 9.31 -10.49 -18.18
CA ALA A 248 10.08 -9.99 -19.32
C ALA A 248 11.09 -11.00 -19.87
N TYR A 249 11.08 -12.25 -19.38
CA TYR A 249 12.07 -13.29 -19.76
C TYR A 249 13.52 -12.81 -19.63
N SER A 250 13.81 -11.95 -18.69
CA SER A 250 15.15 -11.46 -18.43
C SER A 250 16.07 -12.59 -17.96
N ASN A 251 17.22 -12.73 -18.63
CA ASN A 251 18.24 -13.71 -18.24
C ASN A 251 19.07 -13.28 -17.01
N ASP A 252 18.72 -12.17 -16.37
CA ASP A 252 19.47 -11.59 -15.24
C ASP A 252 19.20 -12.34 -13.93
N SER A 253 19.40 -13.66 -13.92
CA SER A 253 19.18 -14.50 -12.74
C SER A 253 19.98 -14.02 -11.50
N ALA A 254 21.15 -13.41 -11.70
CA ALA A 254 21.96 -12.86 -10.63
C ALA A 254 21.32 -11.59 -10.01
N VAL A 255 20.72 -10.72 -10.80
CA VAL A 255 20.02 -9.53 -10.33
C VAL A 255 18.78 -9.95 -9.54
N ARG A 256 18.00 -10.90 -10.06
CA ARG A 256 16.83 -11.49 -9.40
C ARG A 256 17.20 -12.17 -8.08
N TRP A 257 18.28 -12.96 -8.05
CA TRP A 257 18.80 -13.60 -6.84
C TRP A 257 19.15 -12.58 -5.75
N ASN A 258 19.86 -11.50 -6.12
CA ASN A 258 20.25 -10.45 -5.19
C ASN A 258 19.04 -9.72 -4.63
N ALA A 259 18.08 -9.34 -5.47
CA ALA A 259 16.85 -8.66 -5.05
C ALA A 259 16.04 -9.52 -4.06
N LEU A 260 15.83 -10.79 -4.36
CA LEU A 260 15.10 -11.71 -3.48
C LEU A 260 15.85 -12.00 -2.17
N THR A 261 17.19 -12.09 -2.22
CA THR A 261 18.00 -12.24 -1.00
C THR A 261 17.88 -11.02 -0.11
N GLU A 262 17.88 -9.81 -0.68
CA GLU A 262 17.65 -8.57 0.04
C GLU A 262 16.22 -8.55 0.62
N ALA A 263 15.19 -8.96 -0.14
CA ALA A 263 13.82 -9.07 0.37
C ALA A 263 13.73 -9.98 1.60
N VAL A 264 14.38 -11.16 1.58
CA VAL A 264 14.45 -12.07 2.73
C VAL A 264 15.14 -11.41 3.93
N GLN A 265 16.17 -10.60 3.71
CA GLN A 265 16.86 -9.86 4.78
C GLN A 265 15.93 -8.81 5.41
N GLN A 266 15.22 -8.00 4.60
CA GLN A 266 14.26 -7.01 5.06
C GLN A 266 13.13 -7.66 5.88
N LEU A 267 12.50 -8.71 5.36
CA LEU A 267 11.46 -9.45 6.06
C LEU A 267 11.98 -10.13 7.35
N THR A 268 13.25 -10.55 7.36
CA THR A 268 13.87 -11.09 8.57
C THR A 268 14.09 -10.01 9.62
N ALA A 269 14.45 -8.81 9.21
CA ALA A 269 14.57 -7.68 10.11
C ALA A 269 13.21 -7.26 10.64
N ALA A 270 12.19 -7.13 9.77
CA ALA A 270 10.81 -6.83 10.16
C ALA A 270 10.29 -7.78 11.23
N SER A 271 10.50 -9.09 11.05
CA SER A 271 10.01 -10.12 12.00
C SER A 271 10.66 -10.07 13.39
N LYS A 272 11.71 -9.27 13.58
CA LYS A 272 12.42 -9.10 14.88
C LYS A 272 12.07 -7.79 15.58
N ILE A 273 11.27 -6.93 14.96
CA ILE A 273 10.86 -5.66 15.54
C ILE A 273 9.95 -5.94 16.73
N GLN A 274 10.27 -5.32 17.87
CA GLN A 274 9.44 -5.44 19.06
C GLN A 274 8.13 -4.68 18.86
N GLY A 275 7.01 -5.34 19.24
CA GLY A 275 5.69 -4.72 19.15
C GLY A 275 5.03 -4.85 17.77
N ILE A 276 5.64 -5.58 16.82
CA ILE A 276 4.94 -5.95 15.58
C ILE A 276 3.65 -6.70 15.94
N ASP A 277 2.57 -6.31 15.31
CA ASP A 277 1.28 -6.96 15.55
C ASP A 277 1.26 -8.39 14.98
N GLN A 278 0.36 -9.22 15.50
CA GLN A 278 0.31 -10.64 15.14
C GLN A 278 -0.07 -10.87 13.67
N ALA A 279 -0.96 -10.07 13.11
CA ALA A 279 -1.39 -10.19 11.72
C ALA A 279 -0.25 -9.75 10.76
N GLU A 280 0.42 -8.66 11.09
CA GLU A 280 1.59 -8.19 10.35
C GLU A 280 2.75 -9.19 10.41
N LEU A 281 2.96 -9.83 11.56
CA LEU A 281 3.96 -10.89 11.70
C LEU A 281 3.59 -12.14 10.88
N ALA A 282 2.30 -12.50 10.84
CA ALA A 282 1.80 -13.59 9.99
C ALA A 282 2.08 -13.32 8.51
N THR A 283 1.72 -12.12 8.05
CA THR A 283 2.00 -11.65 6.68
C THR A 283 3.50 -11.65 6.38
N THR A 284 4.32 -11.16 7.31
CA THR A 284 5.79 -11.19 7.17
C THR A 284 6.32 -12.61 6.97
N HIS A 285 5.80 -13.58 7.72
CA HIS A 285 6.20 -14.98 7.55
C HIS A 285 5.70 -15.56 6.23
N LEU A 286 4.49 -15.23 5.78
CA LEU A 286 3.97 -15.66 4.48
C LEU A 286 4.90 -15.17 3.35
N LEU A 287 5.19 -13.87 3.32
CA LEU A 287 6.10 -13.26 2.33
C LEU A 287 7.53 -13.85 2.38
N ARG A 288 8.03 -14.23 3.56
CA ARG A 288 9.32 -14.92 3.67
C ARG A 288 9.28 -16.31 3.03
N GLY A 289 8.15 -17.00 3.17
CA GLY A 289 7.90 -18.26 2.48
C GLY A 289 7.95 -18.09 0.97
N ASP A 290 7.20 -17.11 0.47
CA ASP A 290 7.11 -16.77 -0.95
C ASP A 290 8.49 -16.39 -1.52
N ALA A 291 9.22 -15.50 -0.86
CA ALA A 291 10.57 -15.09 -1.28
C ALA A 291 11.55 -16.28 -1.36
N ASN A 292 11.43 -17.27 -0.45
CA ASN A 292 12.25 -18.48 -0.52
C ASN A 292 11.82 -19.41 -1.68
N LEU A 293 10.52 -19.48 -2.03
CA LEU A 293 10.08 -20.20 -3.23
C LEU A 293 10.50 -19.49 -4.52
N PHE A 294 10.44 -18.17 -4.59
CA PHE A 294 11.00 -17.43 -5.73
C PHE A 294 12.51 -17.66 -5.90
N LEU A 295 13.27 -17.69 -4.79
CA LEU A 295 14.69 -18.05 -4.84
C LEU A 295 14.88 -19.49 -5.32
N TYR A 296 14.03 -20.43 -4.91
CA TYR A 296 14.05 -21.80 -5.40
C TYR A 296 13.70 -21.87 -6.89
N ALA A 297 12.71 -21.09 -7.36
CA ALA A 297 12.34 -21.05 -8.78
C ALA A 297 13.51 -20.65 -9.69
N LEU A 298 14.47 -19.86 -9.19
CA LEU A 298 15.70 -19.55 -9.92
C LEU A 298 16.64 -20.76 -10.10
N ALA A 299 16.46 -21.85 -9.36
CA ALA A 299 17.20 -23.10 -9.59
C ALA A 299 16.70 -23.85 -10.84
N LEU A 300 15.48 -23.57 -11.27
CA LEU A 300 14.83 -24.26 -12.39
C LEU A 300 15.16 -23.57 -13.73
N PRO A 301 15.09 -24.32 -14.86
CA PRO A 301 15.16 -23.70 -16.18
C PRO A 301 14.03 -22.68 -16.39
N PRO A 302 14.24 -21.58 -17.13
CA PRO A 302 15.51 -21.25 -17.85
C PRO A 302 16.56 -20.54 -16.98
N ALA A 303 16.26 -20.08 -15.77
CA ALA A 303 17.16 -19.28 -14.94
C ALA A 303 18.42 -20.03 -14.51
N SER A 304 18.29 -21.30 -14.08
CA SER A 304 19.36 -22.22 -13.70
C SER A 304 20.49 -21.56 -12.88
N HIS A 305 20.15 -20.70 -11.93
CA HIS A 305 21.09 -19.93 -11.14
C HIS A 305 21.86 -20.84 -10.17
N GLN A 306 23.20 -20.82 -10.22
CA GLN A 306 24.03 -21.80 -9.49
C GLN A 306 23.84 -21.77 -7.98
N ALA A 307 23.70 -20.56 -7.38
CA ALA A 307 23.46 -20.44 -5.94
C ALA A 307 22.09 -21.00 -5.54
N ALA A 308 21.06 -20.82 -6.38
CA ALA A 308 19.73 -21.37 -6.15
C ALA A 308 19.75 -22.91 -6.23
N ILE A 309 20.45 -23.49 -7.23
CA ILE A 309 20.60 -24.92 -7.37
C ILE A 309 21.29 -25.53 -6.14
N THR A 310 22.37 -24.91 -5.68
CA THR A 310 23.13 -25.39 -4.52
C THR A 310 22.30 -25.35 -3.24
N ASN A 311 21.41 -24.35 -3.10
CA ASN A 311 20.61 -24.13 -1.89
C ASN A 311 19.16 -24.61 -2.00
N ALA A 312 18.77 -25.28 -3.09
CA ALA A 312 17.36 -25.62 -3.38
C ALA A 312 16.66 -26.33 -2.22
N ALA A 313 17.29 -27.34 -1.61
CA ALA A 313 16.73 -28.07 -0.47
C ALA A 313 16.57 -27.19 0.78
N GLN A 314 17.49 -26.25 1.02
CA GLN A 314 17.38 -25.34 2.16
C GLN A 314 16.31 -24.26 1.92
N LEU A 315 16.18 -23.77 0.69
CA LEU A 315 15.17 -22.76 0.32
C LEU A 315 13.74 -23.31 0.50
N THR A 316 13.46 -24.50 0.00
CA THR A 316 12.14 -25.14 0.18
C THR A 316 11.86 -25.50 1.63
N LYS A 317 12.88 -25.90 2.41
CA LYS A 317 12.75 -26.12 3.85
C LYS A 317 12.44 -24.82 4.60
N ASN A 318 13.09 -23.71 4.25
CA ASN A 318 12.82 -22.42 4.84
C ASN A 318 11.39 -21.97 4.53
N ALA A 319 10.94 -22.13 3.28
CA ALA A 319 9.57 -21.80 2.87
C ALA A 319 8.54 -22.56 3.72
N ASP A 320 8.68 -23.89 3.88
CA ASP A 320 7.81 -24.70 4.74
C ASP A 320 7.76 -24.15 6.18
N VAL A 321 8.91 -23.85 6.79
CA VAL A 321 8.98 -23.32 8.16
C VAL A 321 8.23 -21.99 8.27
N PHE A 322 8.43 -21.08 7.31
CA PHE A 322 7.78 -19.77 7.34
C PHE A 322 6.29 -19.87 7.10
N TYR A 323 5.82 -20.66 6.16
CA TYR A 323 4.39 -20.89 5.95
C TYR A 323 3.70 -21.51 7.17
N ARG A 324 4.33 -22.45 7.86
CA ARG A 324 3.80 -22.99 9.12
C ARG A 324 3.72 -21.93 10.23
N ASN A 325 4.69 -21.02 10.27
CA ASN A 325 4.63 -19.91 11.22
C ASN A 325 3.51 -18.92 10.86
N ALA A 326 3.37 -18.57 9.58
CA ALA A 326 2.27 -17.76 9.09
C ALA A 326 0.92 -18.40 9.46
N SER A 327 0.70 -19.67 9.12
CA SER A 327 -0.55 -20.38 9.44
C SER A 327 -0.91 -20.40 10.93
N LYS A 328 0.10 -20.43 11.83
CA LYS A 328 -0.14 -20.39 13.28
C LYS A 328 -0.55 -19.02 13.79
N LEU A 329 -0.07 -17.96 13.12
CA LEU A 329 -0.27 -16.57 13.53
C LEU A 329 -1.46 -15.92 12.83
N SER A 330 -1.89 -16.43 11.67
CA SER A 330 -2.98 -15.86 10.86
C SER A 330 -4.27 -15.75 11.65
N GLY A 331 -4.91 -14.58 11.54
CA GLY A 331 -6.14 -14.24 12.24
C GLY A 331 -7.40 -14.81 11.57
N THR A 332 -7.38 -14.96 10.24
CA THR A 332 -8.52 -15.45 9.48
C THR A 332 -8.38 -16.95 9.12
N ARG A 333 -9.52 -17.59 8.84
CA ARG A 333 -9.53 -18.98 8.37
C ARG A 333 -8.90 -19.12 7.00
N GLU A 334 -9.11 -18.14 6.14
CA GLU A 334 -8.63 -18.13 4.76
C GLU A 334 -7.10 -18.00 4.71
N GLU A 335 -6.51 -16.98 5.32
CA GLU A 335 -5.05 -16.81 5.40
C GLU A 335 -4.37 -18.05 5.98
N LYS A 336 -4.97 -18.64 7.02
CA LYS A 336 -4.47 -19.88 7.62
C LYS A 336 -4.49 -21.04 6.64
N ALA A 337 -5.54 -21.16 5.82
CA ALA A 337 -5.66 -22.21 4.81
C ALA A 337 -4.64 -22.02 3.69
N ILE A 338 -4.47 -20.78 3.18
CA ILE A 338 -3.46 -20.43 2.17
C ILE A 338 -2.06 -20.79 2.66
N ALA A 339 -1.67 -20.31 3.84
CA ALA A 339 -0.36 -20.60 4.42
C ALA A 339 -0.14 -22.11 4.65
N SER A 340 -1.18 -22.83 5.05
CA SER A 340 -1.11 -24.28 5.27
C SER A 340 -0.91 -25.02 3.95
N LEU A 341 -1.62 -24.66 2.88
CA LEU A 341 -1.46 -25.26 1.56
C LEU A 341 -0.07 -24.97 1.00
N ARG A 342 0.40 -23.70 1.05
CA ARG A 342 1.77 -23.33 0.61
C ARG A 342 2.85 -24.11 1.40
N SER A 343 2.62 -24.42 2.69
CA SER A 343 3.51 -25.30 3.47
C SER A 343 3.54 -26.74 2.93
N VAL A 344 2.38 -27.31 2.60
CA VAL A 344 2.30 -28.66 1.98
C VAL A 344 3.03 -28.68 0.65
N VAL A 345 2.84 -27.67 -0.19
CA VAL A 345 3.57 -27.52 -1.46
C VAL A 345 5.08 -27.51 -1.23
N ALA A 346 5.57 -26.70 -0.30
CA ALA A 346 7.00 -26.64 0.02
C ALA A 346 7.57 -27.99 0.50
N GLN A 347 6.81 -28.78 1.26
CA GLN A 347 7.21 -30.14 1.68
C GLN A 347 7.30 -31.11 0.51
N HIS A 348 6.33 -31.06 -0.42
CA HIS A 348 6.37 -31.89 -1.63
C HIS A 348 7.54 -31.51 -2.56
N LEU A 349 7.86 -30.21 -2.68
CA LEU A 349 9.08 -29.77 -3.40
C LEU A 349 10.36 -30.28 -2.73
N GLN A 350 10.43 -30.35 -1.40
CA GLN A 350 11.55 -31.00 -0.71
C GLN A 350 11.67 -32.47 -1.03
N GLN A 351 10.55 -33.21 -1.08
CA GLN A 351 10.52 -34.60 -1.43
C GLN A 351 10.97 -34.79 -2.87
N GLN A 352 10.49 -33.96 -3.79
CA GLN A 352 10.93 -33.95 -5.20
C GLN A 352 12.46 -33.82 -5.32
N ILE A 353 13.05 -32.84 -4.60
CA ILE A 353 14.50 -32.60 -4.62
C ILE A 353 15.27 -33.78 -4.06
N SER A 354 14.80 -34.43 -2.98
CA SER A 354 15.50 -35.52 -2.29
C SER A 354 15.36 -36.89 -2.97
N GLN A 355 14.22 -37.13 -3.63
CA GLN A 355 13.86 -38.43 -4.19
C GLN A 355 13.89 -38.46 -5.73
N GLY A 356 13.97 -37.27 -6.38
CA GLY A 356 13.93 -37.18 -7.85
C GLY A 356 12.56 -37.54 -8.46
N THR A 357 11.49 -37.48 -7.63
CA THR A 357 10.10 -37.74 -8.05
C THR A 357 9.44 -36.46 -8.59
N ALA A 358 8.39 -36.61 -9.42
CA ALA A 358 7.58 -35.48 -9.83
C ALA A 358 6.78 -34.92 -8.64
N LEU A 359 6.36 -33.67 -8.72
CA LEU A 359 5.47 -33.05 -7.73
C LEU A 359 4.11 -33.77 -7.75
N ASP A 360 3.66 -34.27 -6.62
CA ASP A 360 2.40 -35.01 -6.49
C ASP A 360 1.24 -34.00 -6.18
N ILE A 361 0.65 -33.47 -7.25
CA ILE A 361 -0.51 -32.55 -7.17
C ILE A 361 -1.68 -33.24 -6.48
N GLY A 362 -1.95 -34.52 -6.76
CA GLY A 362 -3.06 -35.26 -6.14
C GLY A 362 -2.93 -35.36 -4.62
N ALA A 363 -1.71 -35.59 -4.13
CA ALA A 363 -1.44 -35.63 -2.69
C ALA A 363 -1.59 -34.22 -2.06
N ILE A 364 -1.13 -33.14 -2.73
CA ILE A 364 -1.27 -31.76 -2.26
C ILE A 364 -2.76 -31.39 -2.14
N VAL A 365 -3.53 -31.64 -3.21
CA VAL A 365 -4.98 -31.36 -3.25
C VAL A 365 -5.73 -32.16 -2.18
N SER A 366 -5.37 -33.44 -1.97
CA SER A 366 -5.98 -34.28 -0.94
C SER A 366 -5.67 -33.84 0.49
N ALA A 367 -4.55 -33.14 0.70
CA ALA A 367 -4.17 -32.60 2.02
C ALA A 367 -4.90 -31.30 2.38
N SER A 368 -5.60 -30.68 1.43
CA SER A 368 -6.33 -29.40 1.64
C SER A 368 -7.55 -29.59 2.52
N THR A 369 -7.69 -28.73 3.53
CA THR A 369 -8.87 -28.71 4.41
C THR A 369 -10.07 -27.96 3.84
N ASN A 370 -9.86 -27.14 2.79
CA ASN A 370 -10.91 -26.34 2.14
C ASN A 370 -11.51 -27.00 0.88
N GLY A 371 -11.09 -28.23 0.58
CA GLY A 371 -11.59 -28.99 -0.55
C GLY A 371 -10.70 -28.95 -1.79
N PRO A 372 -10.93 -29.89 -2.72
CA PRO A 372 -10.05 -30.07 -3.89
C PRO A 372 -10.08 -28.87 -4.86
N GLN A 373 -11.26 -28.34 -5.14
CA GLN A 373 -11.42 -27.22 -6.08
C GLN A 373 -10.66 -25.98 -5.62
N TRP A 374 -10.86 -25.58 -4.36
CA TRP A 374 -10.13 -24.47 -3.77
C TRP A 374 -8.61 -24.68 -3.81
N ALA A 375 -8.14 -25.91 -3.56
CA ALA A 375 -6.71 -26.21 -3.60
C ALA A 375 -6.13 -26.08 -5.02
N LEU A 376 -6.89 -26.47 -6.05
CA LEU A 376 -6.49 -26.30 -7.44
C LEU A 376 -6.40 -24.83 -7.82
N GLU A 377 -7.41 -24.02 -7.48
CA GLU A 377 -7.41 -22.56 -7.67
C GLU A 377 -6.17 -21.93 -7.03
N GLN A 378 -5.86 -22.29 -5.77
CA GLN A 378 -4.68 -21.76 -5.10
C GLN A 378 -3.35 -22.22 -5.72
N LEU A 379 -3.29 -23.42 -6.33
CA LEU A 379 -2.11 -23.86 -7.07
C LEU A 379 -1.96 -23.12 -8.40
N GLU A 380 -3.07 -22.83 -9.07
CA GLU A 380 -3.09 -21.99 -10.28
C GLU A 380 -2.62 -20.56 -9.95
N ASP A 381 -3.06 -19.98 -8.84
CA ASP A 381 -2.59 -18.67 -8.34
C ASP A 381 -1.07 -18.72 -8.09
N MET A 382 -0.56 -19.74 -7.40
CA MET A 382 0.88 -19.89 -7.15
C MET A 382 1.70 -20.03 -8.46
N MET A 383 1.13 -20.61 -9.50
CA MET A 383 1.80 -20.68 -10.82
C MET A 383 1.74 -19.31 -11.51
N ALA A 384 0.62 -18.62 -11.47
CA ALA A 384 0.46 -17.29 -12.02
C ALA A 384 1.42 -16.29 -11.33
N GLU A 385 1.56 -16.39 -10.01
CA GLU A 385 2.52 -15.59 -9.22
C GLU A 385 3.99 -15.97 -9.52
N GLY A 386 4.26 -17.11 -10.18
CA GLY A 386 5.63 -17.59 -10.44
C GLY A 386 6.30 -18.30 -9.26
N LEU A 387 5.56 -18.66 -8.21
CA LEU A 387 6.02 -19.47 -7.07
C LEU A 387 6.21 -20.93 -7.46
N LEU A 388 5.47 -21.39 -8.45
CA LEU A 388 5.57 -22.73 -9.05
C LEU A 388 5.83 -22.62 -10.56
N PRO A 389 6.50 -23.65 -11.14
CA PRO A 389 6.71 -23.68 -12.58
C PRO A 389 5.38 -23.77 -13.34
N GLN A 390 5.21 -22.96 -14.39
CA GLN A 390 4.02 -23.02 -15.28
C GLN A 390 3.92 -24.34 -16.06
N SER A 391 4.97 -25.14 -16.08
CA SER A 391 4.97 -26.47 -16.72
C SER A 391 4.30 -27.58 -15.90
N LEU A 392 3.83 -27.28 -14.69
CA LEU A 392 3.04 -28.23 -13.91
C LEU A 392 1.66 -28.37 -14.56
N ALA A 393 1.35 -29.58 -15.06
CA ALA A 393 -0.02 -29.90 -15.48
C ALA A 393 -0.90 -30.07 -14.24
N ILE A 394 -1.77 -29.13 -14.00
CA ILE A 394 -2.80 -29.18 -12.96
C ILE A 394 -4.12 -29.69 -13.56
#